data_b138ba354fecdb3691b9ec4495d39f16
#
_entry.id   b138ba354fecdb3691b9ec4495d39f16
#
_cell.length_a   1.000
_cell.length_b   1.000
_cell.length_c   1.000
_cell.angle_alpha   90.00
_cell.angle_beta   90.00
_cell.angle_gamma   90.00
#
_symmetry.space_group_name_H-M   'P 1'
#
loop_
_entity.id
_entity.type
_entity.pdbx_description
1 polymer ?
#
loop_
_entity_poly.entity_id
_entity_poly.type
_entity_poly.pdbx_seq_one_letter_code
_entity_poly.pdbx_strand_id
1 'polypeptide(L)'
;MLDMVFKGIRATHSAIGFPSGTFLSILVLGLAIRFALIPFFTYPYDIEHWAIIMQNSESGNALFGLTGYFYTPVWGYLLNLGSFFLNSFLTIGEYGSRFADLFGIEGLHNIFYTATTTSPAFNCAIKIPLVIVDVVVGYLLYRLIMHDTEDVRKATAGFGLWFLCPVVIYMSSVQATFDCICALVTILSLLLLRNDRCFLAGAMLALAALTKFFPAFLAILFCI
;
A
#
# COMPACT_ATOMS: atom_id res chain seq x y z
N MET A 1 -16.61 4.94 13.35
CA MET A 1 -16.52 4.03 12.18
C MET A 1 -15.65 2.81 12.48
N LEU A 2 -14.40 2.96 12.88
CA LEU A 2 -13.54 1.84 13.29
C LEU A 2 -14.15 0.98 14.41
N ASP A 3 -14.76 1.60 15.44
CA ASP A 3 -15.45 0.87 16.51
C ASP A 3 -16.65 0.03 16.02
N MET A 4 -17.33 0.44 14.95
CA MET A 4 -18.43 -0.33 14.38
C MET A 4 -17.95 -1.52 13.54
N VAL A 5 -16.84 -1.35 12.80
CA VAL A 5 -16.21 -2.45 12.03
C VAL A 5 -15.70 -3.53 12.99
N PHE A 6 -15.22 -3.12 14.18
CA PHE A 6 -14.64 -4.02 15.17
C PHE A 6 -15.65 -4.53 16.22
N LYS A 7 -16.92 -4.12 16.19
CA LYS A 7 -17.91 -4.56 17.20
C LYS A 7 -18.22 -6.06 17.10
N GLY A 8 -18.22 -6.63 15.91
CA GLY A 8 -18.30 -8.08 15.69
C GLY A 8 -17.04 -8.82 16.14
N ILE A 9 -15.88 -8.14 16.13
CA ILE A 9 -14.58 -8.67 16.53
C ILE A 9 -14.37 -8.53 18.05
N ARG A 10 -15.11 -7.64 18.73
CA ARG A 10 -14.99 -7.39 20.17
C ARG A 10 -15.62 -8.48 21.05
N ALA A 11 -16.55 -9.27 20.53
CA ALA A 11 -17.20 -10.32 21.32
C ALA A 11 -16.24 -11.45 21.77
N THR A 12 -15.06 -11.54 21.19
CA THR A 12 -13.99 -12.50 21.52
C THR A 12 -12.84 -11.87 22.33
N HIS A 13 -13.06 -10.72 22.96
CA HIS A 13 -12.00 -9.91 23.59
C HIS A 13 -11.33 -10.54 24.83
N SER A 14 -11.79 -11.67 25.34
CA SER A 14 -11.19 -12.31 26.54
C SER A 14 -10.01 -13.25 26.24
N ALA A 15 -9.69 -13.52 24.96
CA ALA A 15 -8.66 -14.49 24.59
C ALA A 15 -7.63 -14.00 23.57
N ILE A 16 -7.55 -12.68 23.27
CA ILE A 16 -6.54 -12.19 22.35
C ILE A 16 -5.24 -12.00 23.13
N GLY A 17 -4.47 -13.09 23.22
CA GLY A 17 -3.07 -13.02 23.64
C GLY A 17 -2.31 -12.02 22.76
N PHE A 18 -1.31 -11.35 23.34
CA PHE A 18 -0.39 -10.49 22.59
C PHE A 18 0.15 -11.25 21.35
N PRO A 19 0.41 -10.54 20.23
CA PRO A 19 1.00 -11.15 19.05
C PRO A 19 2.19 -12.01 19.45
N SER A 20 2.27 -13.21 18.91
CA SER A 20 3.36 -14.15 19.22
C SER A 20 4.72 -13.53 18.89
N GLY A 21 5.79 -13.97 19.54
CA GLY A 21 7.15 -13.52 19.20
C GLY A 21 7.46 -13.71 17.70
N THR A 22 6.90 -14.76 17.08
CA THR A 22 6.99 -15.01 15.64
C THR A 22 6.32 -13.90 14.82
N PHE A 23 5.14 -13.42 15.22
CA PHE A 23 4.48 -12.29 14.55
C PHE A 23 5.37 -11.04 14.58
N LEU A 24 5.92 -10.72 15.76
CA LEU A 24 6.81 -9.57 15.92
C LEU A 24 8.07 -9.71 15.06
N SER A 25 8.66 -10.91 15.01
CA SER A 25 9.84 -11.17 14.16
C SER A 25 9.55 -10.96 12.67
N ILE A 26 8.39 -11.43 12.19
CA ILE A 26 7.94 -11.21 10.81
C ILE A 26 7.74 -9.71 10.54
N LEU A 27 7.10 -8.99 11.46
CA LEU A 27 6.88 -7.55 11.34
C LEU A 27 8.21 -6.80 11.26
N VAL A 28 9.12 -7.06 12.19
CA VAL A 28 10.45 -6.39 12.22
C VAL A 28 11.25 -6.71 10.97
N LEU A 29 11.31 -7.98 10.55
CA LEU A 29 11.99 -8.37 9.33
C LEU A 29 11.41 -7.70 8.08
N GLY A 30 10.08 -7.73 7.94
CA GLY A 30 9.41 -7.13 6.80
C GLY A 30 9.55 -5.61 6.74
N LEU A 31 9.57 -4.92 7.88
CA LEU A 31 9.87 -3.49 7.97
C LEU A 31 11.34 -3.20 7.63
N ALA A 32 12.28 -3.99 8.17
CA ALA A 32 13.70 -3.82 7.89
C ALA A 32 14.00 -3.91 6.39
N ILE A 33 13.43 -4.92 5.70
CA ILE A 33 13.57 -5.06 4.24
C ILE A 33 13.00 -3.83 3.52
N ARG A 34 11.79 -3.38 3.88
CA ARG A 34 11.15 -2.23 3.24
C ARG A 34 11.93 -0.94 3.45
N PHE A 35 12.35 -0.65 4.67
CA PHE A 35 13.12 0.56 4.96
C PHE A 35 14.51 0.57 4.31
N ALA A 36 15.10 -0.59 4.08
CA ALA A 36 16.33 -0.69 3.29
C ALA A 36 16.10 -0.37 1.79
N LEU A 37 14.91 -0.70 1.26
CA LEU A 37 14.60 -0.49 -0.16
C LEU A 37 14.09 0.92 -0.46
N ILE A 38 13.23 1.47 0.41
CA ILE A 38 12.45 2.69 0.17
C ILE A 38 13.29 3.88 -0.32
N PRO A 39 14.42 4.26 0.30
CA PRO A 39 15.13 5.47 -0.09
C PRO A 39 15.80 5.37 -1.45
N PHE A 40 16.28 4.18 -1.79
CA PHE A 40 17.27 3.99 -2.86
C PHE A 40 16.72 3.24 -4.09
N PHE A 41 15.73 2.38 -3.90
CA PHE A 41 15.20 1.57 -4.99
C PHE A 41 13.84 2.12 -5.43
N THR A 42 13.74 2.56 -6.69
CA THR A 42 12.51 3.06 -7.28
C THR A 42 12.34 2.47 -8.67
N TYR A 43 11.08 2.33 -9.08
CA TYR A 43 10.74 2.11 -10.47
C TYR A 43 10.48 3.47 -11.13
N PRO A 44 11.35 3.95 -12.03
CA PRO A 44 11.35 5.34 -12.50
C PRO A 44 10.00 5.75 -13.08
N TYR A 45 9.41 4.91 -13.92
CA TYR A 45 8.18 5.23 -14.63
C TYR A 45 7.02 5.62 -13.70
N ASP A 46 6.85 4.92 -12.58
CA ASP A 46 5.76 5.22 -11.66
C ASP A 46 6.12 6.40 -10.76
N ILE A 47 7.29 6.41 -10.15
CA ILE A 47 7.66 7.44 -9.18
C ILE A 47 7.83 8.83 -9.84
N GLU A 48 8.39 8.89 -11.05
CA GLU A 48 8.47 10.12 -11.84
C GLU A 48 7.08 10.62 -12.22
N HIS A 49 6.21 9.69 -12.62
CA HIS A 49 4.85 10.02 -12.99
C HIS A 49 4.07 10.61 -11.81
N TRP A 50 4.22 10.04 -10.62
CA TRP A 50 3.64 10.61 -9.40
C TRP A 50 4.19 12.00 -9.10
N ALA A 51 5.51 12.21 -9.25
CA ALA A 51 6.14 13.49 -9.06
C ALA A 51 5.60 14.56 -10.05
N ILE A 52 5.48 14.21 -11.33
CA ILE A 52 4.92 15.09 -12.36
C ILE A 52 3.46 15.45 -12.08
N ILE A 53 2.63 14.48 -11.66
CA ILE A 53 1.24 14.74 -11.30
C ILE A 53 1.16 15.72 -10.12
N MET A 54 1.99 15.53 -9.10
CA MET A 54 2.02 16.40 -7.93
C MET A 54 2.46 17.83 -8.27
N GLN A 55 3.49 17.99 -9.10
CA GLN A 55 3.94 19.33 -9.57
C GLN A 55 2.85 20.03 -10.42
N ASN A 56 2.19 19.30 -11.30
CA ASN A 56 1.13 19.85 -12.14
C ASN A 56 -0.12 20.22 -11.32
N SER A 57 -0.39 19.50 -10.24
CA SER A 57 -1.50 19.82 -9.33
C SER A 57 -1.34 21.19 -8.66
N GLU A 58 -0.11 21.59 -8.32
CA GLU A 58 0.18 22.95 -7.79
C GLU A 58 -0.09 24.04 -8.81
N SER A 59 0.10 23.75 -10.10
CA SER A 59 -0.16 24.69 -11.19
C SER A 59 -1.65 24.92 -11.45
N GLY A 60 -2.55 24.32 -10.66
CA GLY A 60 -4.00 24.47 -10.78
C GLY A 60 -4.62 23.70 -11.95
N ASN A 61 -3.89 22.80 -12.58
CA ASN A 61 -4.41 21.97 -13.66
C ASN A 61 -5.34 20.90 -13.13
N ALA A 62 -6.47 20.68 -13.82
CA ALA A 62 -7.38 19.60 -13.47
C ALA A 62 -6.72 18.24 -13.69
N LEU A 63 -6.90 17.31 -12.74
CA LEU A 63 -6.28 15.97 -12.76
C LEU A 63 -6.46 15.24 -14.11
N PHE A 64 -7.68 15.24 -14.65
CA PHE A 64 -8.01 14.59 -15.92
C PHE A 64 -7.63 15.41 -17.16
N GLY A 65 -7.16 16.64 -16.99
CA GLY A 65 -6.57 17.47 -18.05
C GLY A 65 -5.07 17.26 -18.21
N LEU A 66 -4.44 16.50 -17.32
CA LEU A 66 -3.01 16.24 -17.37
C LEU A 66 -2.70 15.19 -18.45
N THR A 67 -1.81 15.55 -19.36
CA THR A 67 -1.32 14.62 -20.38
C THR A 67 -0.61 13.46 -19.70
N GLY A 68 -1.08 12.24 -19.97
CA GLY A 68 -0.47 11.03 -19.42
C GLY A 68 -1.06 10.54 -18.08
N TYR A 69 -2.14 11.14 -17.56
CA TYR A 69 -2.87 10.56 -16.44
C TYR A 69 -3.83 9.47 -16.94
N PHE A 70 -3.51 8.20 -16.67
CA PHE A 70 -4.26 7.02 -17.14
C PHE A 70 -4.88 6.23 -15.99
N TYR A 71 -4.78 6.72 -14.76
CA TYR A 71 -5.20 5.99 -13.58
C TYR A 71 -6.62 6.38 -13.14
N THR A 72 -7.16 5.55 -12.29
CA THR A 72 -8.44 5.78 -11.63
C THR A 72 -8.39 6.98 -10.67
N PRO A 73 -9.52 7.63 -10.37
CA PRO A 73 -9.55 8.95 -9.74
C PRO A 73 -8.98 8.97 -8.31
N VAL A 74 -9.18 7.90 -7.54
CA VAL A 74 -8.83 7.92 -6.10
C VAL A 74 -7.35 8.19 -5.89
N TRP A 75 -6.47 7.50 -6.64
CA TRP A 75 -5.03 7.70 -6.49
C TRP A 75 -4.60 9.11 -6.89
N GLY A 76 -5.14 9.64 -7.98
CA GLY A 76 -4.84 11.00 -8.40
C GLY A 76 -5.25 12.06 -7.39
N TYR A 77 -6.41 11.90 -6.74
CA TYR A 77 -6.83 12.79 -5.66
C TYR A 77 -5.96 12.65 -4.41
N LEU A 78 -5.47 11.45 -4.10
CA LEU A 78 -4.52 11.24 -3.01
C LEU A 78 -3.17 11.89 -3.30
N LEU A 79 -2.68 11.81 -4.54
CA LEU A 79 -1.47 12.52 -4.97
C LEU A 79 -1.66 14.04 -4.91
N ASN A 80 -2.79 14.54 -5.37
CA ASN A 80 -3.12 15.96 -5.30
C ASN A 80 -3.14 16.44 -3.83
N LEU A 81 -3.81 15.72 -2.94
CA LEU A 81 -3.79 16.04 -1.51
C LEU A 81 -2.37 15.95 -0.94
N GLY A 82 -1.60 14.93 -1.35
CA GLY A 82 -0.21 14.75 -0.93
C GLY A 82 0.71 15.87 -1.42
N SER A 83 0.43 16.50 -2.57
CA SER A 83 1.29 17.53 -3.15
C SER A 83 1.53 18.70 -2.19
N PHE A 84 0.52 19.12 -1.43
CA PHE A 84 0.66 20.17 -0.42
C PHE A 84 1.74 19.89 0.62
N PHE A 85 2.02 18.60 0.90
CA PHE A 85 2.98 18.20 1.93
C PHE A 85 4.29 17.69 1.32
N LEU A 86 4.25 17.09 0.14
CA LEU A 86 5.37 16.33 -0.41
C LEU A 86 6.21 17.12 -1.41
N ASN A 87 5.68 18.17 -2.01
CA ASN A 87 6.41 18.97 -2.99
C ASN A 87 7.65 19.65 -2.41
N SER A 88 7.65 19.97 -1.09
CA SER A 88 8.85 20.50 -0.42
C SER A 88 10.01 19.48 -0.38
N PHE A 89 9.73 18.18 -0.54
CA PHE A 89 10.72 17.12 -0.59
C PHE A 89 11.03 16.68 -2.02
N LEU A 90 10.29 17.20 -3.00
CA LEU A 90 10.42 16.81 -4.39
C LEU A 90 11.62 17.52 -5.01
N THR A 91 12.71 16.80 -5.11
CA THR A 91 13.84 17.16 -5.95
C THR A 91 13.99 16.11 -7.05
N ILE A 92 13.94 16.55 -8.30
CA ILE A 92 14.17 15.69 -9.46
C ILE A 92 15.64 15.82 -9.86
N GLY A 93 16.31 14.69 -10.03
CA GLY A 93 17.73 14.65 -10.38
C GLY A 93 18.27 13.22 -10.46
N GLU A 94 19.48 13.07 -10.91
CA GLU A 94 20.15 11.78 -11.01
C GLU A 94 20.62 11.31 -9.64
N TYR A 95 19.74 10.64 -8.87
CA TYR A 95 20.08 10.11 -7.54
C TYR A 95 20.43 8.61 -7.55
N GLY A 96 20.13 7.89 -8.61
CA GLY A 96 19.97 6.44 -8.53
C GLY A 96 21.14 5.60 -8.96
N SER A 97 22.05 6.10 -9.74
CA SER A 97 23.24 5.33 -10.17
C SER A 97 24.19 5.01 -8.99
N ARG A 98 24.13 5.80 -7.94
CA ARG A 98 25.08 5.75 -6.82
C ARG A 98 25.04 4.48 -5.99
N PHE A 99 23.94 3.75 -5.94
CA PHE A 99 23.90 2.50 -5.16
C PHE A 99 24.64 1.37 -5.88
N ALA A 100 24.48 1.26 -7.20
CA ALA A 100 25.25 0.31 -8.00
C ALA A 100 26.74 0.67 -7.99
N ASP A 101 27.05 1.96 -8.06
CA ASP A 101 28.42 2.50 -8.00
C ASP A 101 29.07 2.25 -6.63
N LEU A 102 28.30 2.37 -5.54
CA LEU A 102 28.76 2.11 -4.17
C LEU A 102 29.23 0.65 -3.95
N PHE A 103 28.61 -0.29 -4.66
CA PHE A 103 28.94 -1.72 -4.55
C PHE A 103 29.77 -2.23 -5.71
N GLY A 104 30.10 -1.39 -6.74
CA GLY A 104 30.89 -1.77 -7.89
C GLY A 104 30.32 -2.91 -8.73
N ILE A 105 29.00 -3.12 -8.67
CA ILE A 105 28.33 -4.24 -9.35
C ILE A 105 27.56 -3.71 -10.57
N GLU A 106 28.21 -3.62 -11.72
CA GLU A 106 27.60 -3.18 -12.98
C GLU A 106 26.34 -3.98 -13.38
N GLY A 107 26.25 -5.26 -13.01
CA GLY A 107 25.11 -6.12 -13.29
C GLY A 107 23.83 -5.74 -12.54
N LEU A 108 23.89 -5.01 -11.43
CA LEU A 108 22.72 -4.55 -10.69
C LEU A 108 21.94 -3.46 -11.42
N HIS A 109 22.56 -2.69 -12.30
CA HIS A 109 21.87 -1.72 -13.16
C HIS A 109 20.78 -2.34 -14.03
N ASN A 110 20.96 -3.58 -14.48
CA ASN A 110 20.01 -4.26 -15.35
C ASN A 110 18.92 -5.04 -14.60
N ILE A 111 19.17 -5.40 -13.34
CA ILE A 111 18.24 -6.20 -12.52
C ILE A 111 17.34 -5.30 -11.69
N PHE A 112 17.89 -4.23 -11.14
CA PHE A 112 17.16 -3.21 -10.41
C PHE A 112 17.29 -1.91 -11.17
N TYR A 113 16.20 -1.37 -11.67
CA TYR A 113 16.17 -0.02 -12.22
C TYR A 113 16.54 0.95 -11.08
N THR A 114 17.82 1.28 -10.98
CA THR A 114 18.39 2.07 -9.88
C THR A 114 18.46 3.56 -10.20
N ALA A 115 18.14 3.97 -11.42
CA ALA A 115 18.05 5.38 -11.76
C ALA A 115 16.81 5.99 -11.09
N THR A 116 16.96 6.54 -9.91
CA THR A 116 15.91 7.36 -9.30
C THR A 116 16.11 8.80 -9.74
N THR A 117 15.09 9.34 -10.35
CA THR A 117 15.00 10.78 -10.66
C THR A 117 14.47 11.58 -9.48
N THR A 118 14.09 10.93 -8.40
CA THR A 118 13.52 11.52 -7.19
C THR A 118 14.44 11.38 -5.99
N SER A 119 14.40 12.36 -5.09
CA SER A 119 15.24 12.36 -3.89
C SER A 119 14.88 11.23 -2.93
N PRO A 120 15.84 10.70 -2.14
CA PRO A 120 15.56 9.71 -1.09
C PRO A 120 14.49 10.20 -0.09
N ALA A 121 14.44 11.49 0.21
CA ALA A 121 13.44 12.08 1.09
C ALA A 121 12.03 11.99 0.49
N PHE A 122 11.88 12.32 -0.78
CA PHE A 122 10.61 12.15 -1.50
C PHE A 122 10.19 10.68 -1.56
N ASN A 123 11.11 9.79 -1.87
CA ASN A 123 10.85 8.35 -1.90
C ASN A 123 10.35 7.83 -0.55
N CYS A 124 10.93 8.28 0.55
CA CYS A 124 10.44 7.97 1.89
C CYS A 124 9.05 8.54 2.13
N ALA A 125 8.83 9.80 1.78
CA ALA A 125 7.58 10.49 2.05
C ALA A 125 6.37 9.86 1.32
N ILE A 126 6.53 9.40 0.08
CA ILE A 126 5.45 8.77 -0.68
C ILE A 126 5.26 7.28 -0.33
N LYS A 127 6.34 6.55 -0.01
CA LYS A 127 6.27 5.09 0.18
C LYS A 127 5.95 4.67 1.62
N ILE A 128 6.37 5.43 2.63
CA ILE A 128 6.08 5.11 4.03
C ILE A 128 4.57 4.98 4.30
N PRO A 129 3.69 5.87 3.81
CA PRO A 129 2.24 5.69 3.95
C PRO A 129 1.74 4.37 3.34
N LEU A 130 2.28 3.95 2.19
CA LEU A 130 1.92 2.68 1.55
C LEU A 130 2.34 1.47 2.40
N VAL A 131 3.53 1.53 3.01
CA VAL A 131 4.00 0.49 3.95
C VAL A 131 3.13 0.43 5.20
N ILE A 132 2.66 1.56 5.72
CA ILE A 132 1.71 1.59 6.83
C ILE A 132 0.42 0.88 6.44
N VAL A 133 -0.09 1.12 5.22
CA VAL A 133 -1.27 0.41 4.69
C VAL A 133 -1.01 -1.08 4.57
N ASP A 134 0.18 -1.52 4.11
CA ASP A 134 0.55 -2.94 4.07
C ASP A 134 0.50 -3.61 5.45
N VAL A 135 0.99 -2.92 6.49
CA VAL A 135 0.90 -3.41 7.88
C VAL A 135 -0.55 -3.55 8.30
N VAL A 136 -1.39 -2.56 8.00
CA VAL A 136 -2.82 -2.59 8.33
C VAL A 136 -3.52 -3.74 7.62
N VAL A 137 -3.29 -3.93 6.33
CA VAL A 137 -3.85 -5.05 5.55
C VAL A 137 -3.42 -6.39 6.14
N GLY A 138 -2.13 -6.57 6.39
CA GLY A 138 -1.60 -7.79 7.00
C GLY A 138 -2.22 -8.06 8.38
N TYR A 139 -2.38 -7.02 9.21
CA TYR A 139 -3.02 -7.14 10.52
C TYR A 139 -4.52 -7.48 10.41
N LEU A 140 -5.24 -6.91 9.44
CA LEU A 140 -6.64 -7.28 9.18
C LEU A 140 -6.78 -8.75 8.76
N LEU A 141 -5.88 -9.24 7.91
CA LEU A 141 -5.82 -10.66 7.53
C LEU A 141 -5.54 -11.54 8.75
N TYR A 142 -4.56 -11.17 9.59
CA TYR A 142 -4.32 -11.85 10.85
C TYR A 142 -5.58 -11.95 11.72
N ARG A 143 -6.28 -10.82 11.90
CA ARG A 143 -7.51 -10.78 12.73
C ARG A 143 -8.64 -11.60 12.12
N LEU A 144 -8.79 -11.58 10.81
CA LEU A 144 -9.79 -12.36 10.10
C LEU A 144 -9.56 -13.87 10.27
N ILE A 145 -8.33 -14.32 10.01
CA ILE A 145 -7.97 -15.74 10.14
C ILE A 145 -8.06 -16.18 11.61
N MET A 146 -7.62 -15.35 12.55
CA MET A 146 -7.73 -15.63 13.97
C MET A 146 -9.19 -15.80 14.43
N HIS A 147 -10.07 -14.95 13.90
CA HIS A 147 -11.51 -15.05 14.20
C HIS A 147 -12.13 -16.36 13.65
N ASP A 148 -11.73 -16.76 12.44
CA ASP A 148 -12.35 -17.90 11.77
C ASP A 148 -11.77 -19.25 12.20
N THR A 149 -10.53 -19.28 12.65
CA THR A 149 -9.82 -20.53 12.94
C THR A 149 -9.45 -20.70 14.41
N GLU A 150 -9.48 -19.63 15.19
CA GLU A 150 -8.99 -19.56 16.57
C GLU A 150 -7.54 -20.07 16.74
N ASP A 151 -6.78 -20.09 15.64
CA ASP A 151 -5.42 -20.64 15.56
C ASP A 151 -4.41 -19.51 15.29
N VAL A 152 -3.65 -19.15 16.32
CA VAL A 152 -2.60 -18.11 16.26
C VAL A 152 -1.53 -18.44 15.19
N ARG A 153 -1.22 -19.71 14.97
CA ARG A 153 -0.21 -20.11 13.97
C ARG A 153 -0.69 -19.82 12.55
N LYS A 154 -1.95 -20.19 12.24
CA LYS A 154 -2.56 -19.89 10.94
C LYS A 154 -2.69 -18.40 10.72
N ALA A 155 -3.13 -17.66 11.73
CA ALA A 155 -3.24 -16.21 11.66
C ALA A 155 -1.87 -15.54 11.43
N THR A 156 -0.84 -15.97 12.15
CA THR A 156 0.53 -15.47 11.97
C THR A 156 1.09 -15.83 10.58
N ALA A 157 0.81 -17.03 10.08
CA ALA A 157 1.19 -17.43 8.73
C ALA A 157 0.50 -16.56 7.67
N GLY A 158 -0.80 -16.28 7.83
CA GLY A 158 -1.53 -15.38 6.91
C GLY A 158 -0.95 -13.97 6.87
N PHE A 159 -0.60 -13.40 8.06
CA PHE A 159 0.14 -12.15 8.12
C PHE A 159 1.48 -12.22 7.39
N GLY A 160 2.25 -13.29 7.64
CA GLY A 160 3.56 -13.47 7.02
C GLY A 160 3.49 -13.65 5.51
N LEU A 161 2.51 -14.40 5.01
CA LEU A 161 2.29 -14.58 3.57
C LEU A 161 2.00 -13.27 2.85
N TRP A 162 1.26 -12.36 3.47
CA TRP A 162 1.06 -11.01 2.93
C TRP A 162 2.32 -10.16 3.09
N PHE A 163 2.79 -10.02 4.34
CA PHE A 163 3.75 -8.99 4.70
C PHE A 163 5.18 -9.28 4.22
N LEU A 164 5.55 -10.57 4.04
CA LEU A 164 6.82 -10.98 3.45
C LEU A 164 6.72 -11.38 1.99
N CYS A 165 5.53 -11.24 1.36
CA CYS A 165 5.38 -11.49 -0.07
C CYS A 165 6.29 -10.56 -0.88
N PRO A 166 7.21 -11.09 -1.71
CA PRO A 166 8.12 -10.26 -2.50
C PRO A 166 7.40 -9.29 -3.42
N VAL A 167 6.25 -9.69 -3.97
CA VAL A 167 5.43 -8.82 -4.84
C VAL A 167 4.85 -7.66 -4.05
N VAL A 168 4.31 -7.88 -2.84
CA VAL A 168 3.78 -6.82 -1.99
C VAL A 168 4.89 -5.85 -1.57
N ILE A 169 6.07 -6.39 -1.19
CA ILE A 169 7.24 -5.57 -0.85
C ILE A 169 7.65 -4.71 -2.05
N TYR A 170 7.73 -5.31 -3.23
CA TYR A 170 8.11 -4.59 -4.46
C TYR A 170 7.12 -3.48 -4.80
N MET A 171 5.82 -3.77 -4.77
CA MET A 171 4.77 -2.81 -5.12
C MET A 171 4.77 -1.58 -4.21
N SER A 172 4.86 -1.77 -2.88
CA SER A 172 4.80 -0.67 -1.92
C SER A 172 6.14 0.06 -1.72
N SER A 173 7.26 -0.68 -1.76
CA SER A 173 8.57 -0.15 -1.32
C SER A 173 9.51 0.21 -2.47
N VAL A 174 9.28 -0.34 -3.66
CA VAL A 174 10.09 -0.03 -4.85
C VAL A 174 9.26 0.76 -5.86
N GLN A 175 8.15 0.20 -6.30
CA GLN A 175 7.31 0.77 -7.36
C GLN A 175 6.45 1.95 -6.89
N ALA A 176 6.15 2.04 -5.59
CA ALA A 176 5.26 3.04 -4.99
C ALA A 176 3.84 3.02 -5.60
N THR A 177 3.30 1.83 -5.85
CA THR A 177 1.93 1.68 -6.35
C THR A 177 0.93 1.53 -5.20
N PHE A 178 -0.29 1.94 -5.46
CA PHE A 178 -1.39 2.02 -4.50
C PHE A 178 -2.21 0.72 -4.37
N ASP A 179 -1.64 -0.42 -4.79
CA ASP A 179 -2.29 -1.74 -4.70
C ASP A 179 -2.69 -2.12 -3.29
N CYS A 180 -1.87 -1.76 -2.31
CA CYS A 180 -2.16 -1.97 -0.89
C CYS A 180 -3.40 -1.18 -0.43
N ILE A 181 -3.63 0.03 -0.95
CA ILE A 181 -4.84 0.83 -0.65
C ILE A 181 -6.07 0.12 -1.23
N CYS A 182 -5.96 -0.34 -2.48
CA CYS A 182 -7.03 -1.10 -3.12
C CYS A 182 -7.37 -2.38 -2.33
N ALA A 183 -6.36 -3.12 -1.90
CA ALA A 183 -6.52 -4.31 -1.06
C ALA A 183 -7.18 -3.97 0.28
N LEU A 184 -6.75 -2.90 0.95
CA LEU A 184 -7.33 -2.44 2.21
C LEU A 184 -8.83 -2.16 2.06
N VAL A 185 -9.21 -1.35 1.08
CA VAL A 185 -10.61 -0.95 0.87
C VAL A 185 -11.47 -2.16 0.47
N THR A 186 -10.91 -3.09 -0.32
CA THR A 186 -11.58 -4.34 -0.68
C THR A 186 -11.83 -5.23 0.54
N ILE A 187 -10.84 -5.42 1.41
CA ILE A 187 -11.01 -6.19 2.65
C ILE A 187 -12.03 -5.53 3.57
N LEU A 188 -12.00 -4.20 3.71
CA LEU A 188 -13.00 -3.48 4.50
C LEU A 188 -14.41 -3.66 3.94
N SER A 189 -14.56 -3.66 2.60
CA SER A 189 -15.85 -3.95 1.96
C SER A 189 -16.38 -5.34 2.34
N LEU A 190 -15.54 -6.38 2.24
CA LEU A 190 -15.93 -7.75 2.61
C LEU A 190 -16.25 -7.89 4.11
N LEU A 191 -15.48 -7.23 4.99
CA LEU A 191 -15.75 -7.22 6.42
C LEU A 191 -17.08 -6.54 6.76
N LEU A 192 -17.41 -5.45 6.06
CA LEU A 192 -18.69 -4.77 6.24
C LEU A 192 -19.86 -5.61 5.75
N LEU A 193 -19.70 -6.32 4.61
CA LEU A 193 -20.69 -7.25 4.11
C LEU A 193 -20.95 -8.38 5.10
N ARG A 194 -19.91 -8.97 5.65
CA ARG A 194 -20.00 -10.03 6.67
C ARG A 194 -20.74 -9.57 7.95
N ASN A 195 -20.74 -8.27 8.23
CA ASN A 195 -21.45 -7.67 9.37
C ASN A 195 -22.84 -7.09 8.98
N ASP A 196 -23.42 -7.57 7.88
CA ASP A 196 -24.74 -7.16 7.36
C ASP A 196 -24.85 -5.65 7.06
N ARG A 197 -23.72 -4.96 6.83
CA ARG A 197 -23.68 -3.54 6.49
C ARG A 197 -23.63 -3.35 4.97
N CYS A 198 -24.61 -3.87 4.25
CA CYS A 198 -24.62 -3.97 2.79
C CYS A 198 -24.38 -2.62 2.09
N PHE A 199 -25.01 -1.53 2.56
CA PHE A 199 -24.82 -0.20 1.95
C PHE A 199 -23.36 0.29 2.08
N LEU A 200 -22.77 0.18 3.26
CA LEU A 200 -21.37 0.58 3.49
C LEU A 200 -20.39 -0.35 2.76
N ALA A 201 -20.71 -1.63 2.70
CA ALA A 201 -19.93 -2.62 1.95
C ALA A 201 -19.91 -2.28 0.46
N GLY A 202 -21.05 -1.96 -0.13
CA GLY A 202 -21.17 -1.51 -1.52
C GLY A 202 -20.40 -0.20 -1.78
N ALA A 203 -20.51 0.77 -0.87
CA ALA A 203 -19.76 2.04 -0.97
C ALA A 203 -18.24 1.81 -0.93
N MET A 204 -17.76 0.93 -0.04
CA MET A 204 -16.32 0.57 -0.01
C MET A 204 -15.89 -0.21 -1.24
N LEU A 205 -16.74 -1.11 -1.79
CA LEU A 205 -16.43 -1.80 -3.03
C LEU A 205 -16.33 -0.83 -4.21
N ALA A 206 -17.25 0.14 -4.28
CA ALA A 206 -17.19 1.19 -5.30
C ALA A 206 -15.91 2.03 -5.16
N LEU A 207 -15.50 2.38 -3.93
CA LEU A 207 -14.24 3.07 -3.68
C LEU A 207 -13.04 2.23 -4.09
N ALA A 208 -13.04 0.92 -3.83
CA ALA A 208 -12.00 0.00 -4.29
C ALA A 208 -11.93 -0.04 -5.82
N ALA A 209 -13.07 -0.12 -6.51
CA ALA A 209 -13.15 -0.10 -7.97
C ALA A 209 -12.68 1.24 -8.57
N LEU A 210 -12.94 2.35 -7.88
CA LEU A 210 -12.41 3.68 -8.23
C LEU A 210 -10.94 3.86 -7.86
N THR A 211 -10.37 2.96 -7.06
CA THR A 211 -8.93 2.90 -6.80
C THR A 211 -8.22 2.05 -7.86
N LYS A 212 -8.74 0.88 -8.16
CA LYS A 212 -8.36 0.01 -9.28
C LYS A 212 -9.60 -0.75 -9.77
N PHE A 213 -9.70 -0.95 -11.06
CA PHE A 213 -10.91 -1.50 -11.68
C PHE A 213 -11.25 -2.94 -11.26
N PHE A 214 -10.26 -3.80 -11.01
CA PHE A 214 -10.49 -5.23 -10.80
C PHE A 214 -11.39 -5.59 -9.59
N PRO A 215 -11.46 -4.83 -8.47
CA PRO A 215 -12.40 -5.14 -7.40
C PRO A 215 -13.87 -5.07 -7.83
N ALA A 216 -14.20 -4.36 -8.91
CA ALA A 216 -15.57 -4.30 -9.44
C ALA A 216 -16.14 -5.69 -9.74
N PHE A 217 -15.32 -6.66 -10.12
CA PHE A 217 -15.76 -8.04 -10.37
C PHE A 217 -16.33 -8.73 -9.11
N LEU A 218 -15.93 -8.27 -7.91
CA LEU A 218 -16.50 -8.76 -6.66
C LEU A 218 -17.95 -8.34 -6.46
N ALA A 219 -18.47 -7.37 -7.24
CA ALA A 219 -19.89 -6.96 -7.17
C ALA A 219 -20.85 -8.14 -7.37
N ILE A 220 -20.43 -9.16 -8.13
CA ILE A 220 -21.22 -10.38 -8.33
C ILE A 220 -21.51 -11.08 -7.01
N LEU A 221 -20.53 -11.10 -6.08
CA LEU A 221 -20.68 -11.72 -4.75
C LEU A 221 -21.63 -10.93 -3.84
N PHE A 222 -21.91 -9.66 -4.15
CA PHE A 222 -22.80 -8.80 -3.40
C PHE A 222 -24.28 -8.93 -3.86
N CYS A 223 -24.49 -9.63 -4.97
CA CYS A 223 -25.82 -9.85 -5.54
C CYS A 223 -26.40 -11.24 -5.18
N ILE A 224 -25.63 -12.10 -4.54
CA ILE A 224 -26.02 -13.45 -4.09
C ILE A 224 -26.37 -13.42 -2.61
#